data_496981732616729706705e1b51cbbe64
#
_entry.id   496981732616729706705e1b51cbbe64
#
_cell.length_a   1.000
_cell.length_b   1.000
_cell.length_c   1.000
_cell.angle_alpha   90.00
_cell.angle_beta   90.00
_cell.angle_gamma   90.00
#
_symmetry.space_group_name_H-M   'P 1'
#
loop_
_entity.id
_entity.type
_entity.pdbx_description
1 polymer ?
#
loop_
_entity_poly.entity_id
_entity_poly.type
_entity_poly.pdbx_seq_one_letter_code
_entity_poly.pdbx_strand_id
1 'polypeptide(L)'
;DQQAIIFALVMAIALPIKGALFFGLMVLFKLRARSAFLTSLSLTNYSEFGLIVASIAIPEWIVPLAMTVAFSFVVSAPLNRFAHTLYDKLSQRLIVFERKGYHPDEQPLYINDEVLIVGMGRTGMAAYNVLIEQGHSVLGIDSDPIKIEQQALEQVNSLFADAEDSVFWKRLHAPHLKYVILAANDLEAKTLAAQKLRDSGFQGTIISHCLYPEDADTIRAAGADFIHKTFSETGLKLAEHVLQQAQPPTHA
;
A
#
# COMPACT_ATOMS: atom_id res chain seq x y z
N ASP A 1 -7.34 20.17 -39.03
CA ASP A 1 -7.33 19.40 -40.25
C ASP A 1 -8.22 18.16 -40.09
N GLN A 2 -9.17 17.98 -41.02
CA GLN A 2 -10.17 16.91 -40.94
C GLN A 2 -9.53 15.51 -40.90
N GLN A 3 -8.41 15.34 -41.61
CA GLN A 3 -7.66 14.07 -41.63
C GLN A 3 -7.06 13.73 -40.24
N ALA A 4 -6.55 14.72 -39.49
CA ALA A 4 -6.01 14.53 -38.18
C ALA A 4 -7.09 14.08 -37.19
N ILE A 5 -8.31 14.63 -37.28
CA ILE A 5 -9.45 14.23 -36.44
C ILE A 5 -9.88 12.80 -36.74
N ILE A 6 -10.00 12.44 -38.05
CA ILE A 6 -10.35 11.08 -38.46
C ILE A 6 -9.30 10.07 -37.96
N PHE A 7 -8.01 10.39 -38.11
CA PHE A 7 -6.93 9.55 -37.60
C PHE A 7 -7.02 9.36 -36.09
N ALA A 8 -7.21 10.43 -35.33
CA ALA A 8 -7.34 10.37 -33.86
C ALA A 8 -8.56 9.52 -33.44
N LEU A 9 -9.68 9.63 -34.11
CA LEU A 9 -10.86 8.80 -33.85
C LEU A 9 -10.63 7.32 -34.15
N VAL A 10 -9.97 6.99 -35.28
CA VAL A 10 -9.61 5.60 -35.61
C VAL A 10 -8.68 5.02 -34.54
N MET A 11 -7.68 5.78 -34.10
CA MET A 11 -6.76 5.35 -33.05
C MET A 11 -7.48 5.23 -31.68
N ALA A 12 -8.49 6.04 -31.42
CA ALA A 12 -9.31 5.90 -30.20
C ALA A 12 -10.08 4.57 -30.17
N ILE A 13 -10.52 4.07 -31.34
CA ILE A 13 -11.17 2.74 -31.45
C ILE A 13 -10.18 1.60 -31.17
N ALA A 14 -8.88 1.81 -31.37
CA ALA A 14 -7.85 0.82 -31.03
C ALA A 14 -7.59 0.70 -29.52
N LEU A 15 -8.00 1.68 -28.69
CA LEU A 15 -7.77 1.66 -27.23
C LEU A 15 -8.40 0.44 -26.55
N PRO A 16 -9.67 0.06 -26.79
CA PRO A 16 -10.25 -1.14 -26.19
C PRO A 16 -9.51 -2.42 -26.57
N ILE A 17 -9.01 -2.50 -27.82
CA ILE A 17 -8.22 -3.65 -28.29
C ILE A 17 -6.91 -3.73 -27.51
N LYS A 18 -6.22 -2.59 -27.35
CA LYS A 18 -4.99 -2.48 -26.55
C LYS A 18 -5.24 -2.89 -25.09
N GLY A 19 -6.32 -2.39 -24.47
CA GLY A 19 -6.72 -2.77 -23.12
C GLY A 19 -6.98 -4.27 -22.99
N ALA A 20 -7.71 -4.87 -23.95
CA ALA A 20 -7.97 -6.30 -23.96
C ALA A 20 -6.69 -7.15 -24.12
N LEU A 21 -5.74 -6.69 -24.92
CA LEU A 21 -4.43 -7.35 -25.09
C LEU A 21 -3.62 -7.30 -23.79
N PHE A 22 -3.56 -6.15 -23.11
CA PHE A 22 -2.91 -6.04 -21.80
C PHE A 22 -3.58 -6.92 -20.76
N PHE A 23 -4.91 -6.92 -20.69
CA PHE A 23 -5.65 -7.79 -19.80
C PHE A 23 -5.30 -9.27 -20.05
N GLY A 24 -5.35 -9.71 -21.30
CA GLY A 24 -4.98 -11.08 -21.67
C GLY A 24 -3.55 -11.43 -21.31
N LEU A 25 -2.60 -10.49 -21.50
CA LEU A 25 -1.20 -10.67 -21.10
C LEU A 25 -1.05 -10.82 -19.59
N MET A 26 -1.70 -9.95 -18.79
CA MET A 26 -1.64 -10.00 -17.32
C MET A 26 -2.24 -11.32 -16.79
N VAL A 27 -3.37 -11.77 -17.35
CA VAL A 27 -3.96 -13.08 -17.04
C VAL A 27 -3.03 -14.23 -17.43
N LEU A 28 -2.30 -14.10 -18.53
CA LEU A 28 -1.28 -15.09 -18.93
C LEU A 28 -0.18 -15.23 -17.88
N PHE A 29 0.22 -14.12 -17.26
CA PHE A 29 1.17 -14.08 -16.15
C PHE A 29 0.54 -14.43 -14.78
N LYS A 30 -0.69 -14.98 -14.79
CA LYS A 30 -1.42 -15.47 -13.61
C LYS A 30 -1.83 -14.38 -12.61
N LEU A 31 -1.90 -13.11 -13.02
CA LEU A 31 -2.49 -12.09 -12.19
C LEU A 31 -3.99 -12.36 -12.02
N ARG A 32 -4.54 -11.98 -10.86
CA ARG A 32 -5.99 -12.02 -10.62
C ARG A 32 -6.72 -11.13 -11.61
N ALA A 33 -7.92 -11.54 -11.98
CA ALA A 33 -8.75 -10.80 -12.92
C ALA A 33 -8.91 -9.32 -12.52
N ARG A 34 -9.00 -9.02 -11.23
CA ARG A 34 -9.07 -7.64 -10.71
C ARG A 34 -7.81 -6.86 -10.99
N SER A 35 -6.66 -7.38 -10.58
CA SER A 35 -5.35 -6.72 -10.79
C SER A 35 -5.05 -6.58 -12.28
N ALA A 36 -5.31 -7.64 -13.07
CA ALA A 36 -5.13 -7.62 -14.51
C ALA A 36 -6.01 -6.55 -15.17
N PHE A 37 -7.27 -6.41 -14.75
CA PHE A 37 -8.21 -5.43 -15.30
C PHE A 37 -7.78 -4.00 -14.95
N LEU A 38 -7.50 -3.70 -13.68
CA LEU A 38 -7.09 -2.37 -13.24
C LEU A 38 -5.79 -1.93 -13.91
N THR A 39 -4.78 -2.81 -13.96
CA THR A 39 -3.51 -2.55 -14.62
C THR A 39 -3.69 -2.34 -16.12
N SER A 40 -4.47 -3.18 -16.80
CA SER A 40 -4.70 -3.03 -18.24
C SER A 40 -5.38 -1.70 -18.55
N LEU A 41 -6.32 -1.27 -17.71
CA LEU A 41 -7.03 -0.01 -17.89
C LEU A 41 -6.08 1.19 -17.76
N SER A 42 -5.17 1.16 -16.78
CA SER A 42 -4.15 2.19 -16.57
C SER A 42 -3.14 2.26 -17.71
N LEU A 43 -2.82 1.14 -18.35
CA LEU A 43 -1.88 1.07 -19.47
C LEU A 43 -2.52 1.33 -20.84
N THR A 44 -3.83 1.58 -20.89
CA THR A 44 -4.55 1.70 -22.18
C THR A 44 -4.27 3.01 -22.91
N ASN A 45 -3.96 4.11 -22.19
CA ASN A 45 -3.64 5.39 -22.82
C ASN A 45 -2.38 5.34 -23.71
N TYR A 46 -2.27 6.28 -24.63
CA TYR A 46 -1.07 6.45 -25.45
C TYR A 46 -0.03 7.28 -24.71
N SER A 47 1.25 6.96 -24.95
CA SER A 47 2.37 7.63 -24.28
C SER A 47 2.72 8.95 -24.99
N GLU A 48 2.90 10.00 -24.21
CA GLU A 48 3.42 11.29 -24.69
C GLU A 48 4.88 11.21 -25.17
N PHE A 49 5.66 10.25 -24.67
CA PHE A 49 7.03 10.03 -25.14
C PHE A 49 7.08 9.65 -26.63
N GLY A 50 6.02 9.03 -27.15
CA GLY A 50 5.87 8.77 -28.57
C GLY A 50 5.85 10.04 -29.42
N LEU A 51 5.36 11.15 -28.89
CA LEU A 51 5.36 12.45 -29.57
C LEU A 51 6.77 13.02 -29.72
N ILE A 52 7.66 12.80 -28.73
CA ILE A 52 9.04 13.25 -28.80
C ILE A 52 9.77 12.54 -29.94
N VAL A 53 9.61 11.22 -30.04
CA VAL A 53 10.18 10.42 -31.12
C VAL A 53 9.59 10.84 -32.48
N ALA A 54 8.27 11.02 -32.56
CA ALA A 54 7.58 11.42 -33.77
C ALA A 54 8.02 12.83 -34.25
N SER A 55 8.29 13.75 -33.34
CA SER A 55 8.76 15.11 -33.69
C SER A 55 10.08 15.11 -34.45
N ILE A 56 10.90 14.10 -34.25
CA ILE A 56 12.20 13.94 -34.90
C ILE A 56 12.07 13.10 -36.18
N ALA A 57 11.31 11.99 -36.11
CA ALA A 57 11.26 11.00 -37.17
C ALA A 57 10.22 11.33 -38.28
N ILE A 58 9.07 11.88 -37.91
CA ILE A 58 7.92 12.14 -38.80
C ILE A 58 7.21 13.44 -38.37
N PRO A 59 7.85 14.60 -38.47
CA PRO A 59 7.32 15.86 -37.93
C PRO A 59 5.96 16.27 -38.53
N GLU A 60 5.65 15.85 -39.73
CA GLU A 60 4.35 16.08 -40.41
C GLU A 60 3.17 15.38 -39.71
N TRP A 61 3.44 14.34 -38.90
CA TRP A 61 2.43 13.57 -38.16
C TRP A 61 2.26 14.02 -36.71
N ILE A 62 3.00 15.03 -36.26
CA ILE A 62 2.98 15.43 -34.84
C ILE A 62 1.59 15.90 -34.39
N VAL A 63 0.87 16.64 -35.24
CA VAL A 63 -0.47 17.14 -34.90
C VAL A 63 -1.50 16.01 -34.81
N PRO A 64 -1.62 15.09 -35.78
CA PRO A 64 -2.50 13.93 -35.66
C PRO A 64 -2.19 13.05 -34.44
N LEU A 65 -0.90 12.84 -34.15
CA LEU A 65 -0.47 12.02 -33.01
C LEU A 65 -0.75 12.72 -31.68
N ALA A 66 -0.49 14.04 -31.55
CA ALA A 66 -0.82 14.80 -30.36
C ALA A 66 -2.32 14.78 -30.06
N MET A 67 -3.16 14.93 -31.09
CA MET A 67 -4.62 14.77 -30.94
C MET A 67 -4.99 13.36 -30.48
N THR A 68 -4.36 12.33 -31.01
CA THR A 68 -4.58 10.93 -30.60
C THR A 68 -4.25 10.73 -29.12
N VAL A 69 -3.11 11.24 -28.66
CA VAL A 69 -2.71 11.17 -27.24
C VAL A 69 -3.72 11.92 -26.37
N ALA A 70 -4.09 13.16 -26.74
CA ALA A 70 -5.08 13.94 -25.98
C ALA A 70 -6.44 13.21 -25.89
N PHE A 71 -6.95 12.66 -26.98
CA PHE A 71 -8.17 11.86 -26.97
C PHE A 71 -8.05 10.62 -26.08
N SER A 72 -6.88 9.95 -26.10
CA SER A 72 -6.69 8.78 -25.24
C SER A 72 -6.80 9.13 -23.75
N PHE A 73 -6.29 10.29 -23.33
CA PHE A 73 -6.44 10.76 -21.94
C PHE A 73 -7.88 11.12 -21.61
N VAL A 74 -8.60 11.79 -22.51
CA VAL A 74 -10.02 12.12 -22.32
C VAL A 74 -10.87 10.86 -22.09
N VAL A 75 -10.54 9.77 -22.78
CA VAL A 75 -11.23 8.48 -22.63
C VAL A 75 -10.74 7.73 -21.40
N SER A 76 -9.42 7.66 -21.18
CA SER A 76 -8.84 6.82 -20.10
C SER A 76 -9.03 7.43 -18.71
N ALA A 77 -9.04 8.75 -18.55
CA ALA A 77 -9.18 9.38 -17.25
C ALA A 77 -10.49 9.01 -16.51
N PRO A 78 -11.69 9.13 -17.12
CA PRO A 78 -12.92 8.67 -16.47
C PRO A 78 -12.95 7.15 -16.28
N LEU A 79 -12.42 6.35 -17.23
CA LEU A 79 -12.34 4.91 -17.07
C LEU A 79 -11.50 4.50 -15.88
N ASN A 80 -10.34 5.13 -15.67
CA ASN A 80 -9.50 4.90 -14.51
C ASN A 80 -10.16 5.37 -13.20
N ARG A 81 -10.82 6.52 -13.22
CA ARG A 81 -11.54 7.04 -12.04
C ARG A 81 -12.64 6.07 -11.56
N PHE A 82 -13.34 5.43 -12.48
CA PHE A 82 -14.42 4.49 -12.17
C PHE A 82 -13.99 3.02 -12.32
N ALA A 83 -12.69 2.74 -12.39
CA ALA A 83 -12.15 1.41 -12.66
C ALA A 83 -12.65 0.34 -11.68
N HIS A 84 -12.70 0.65 -10.37
CA HIS A 84 -13.20 -0.28 -9.36
C HIS A 84 -14.68 -0.60 -9.53
N THR A 85 -15.52 0.43 -9.74
CA THR A 85 -16.96 0.25 -9.99
C THR A 85 -17.22 -0.52 -11.28
N LEU A 86 -16.41 -0.27 -12.31
CA LEU A 86 -16.50 -0.97 -13.58
C LEU A 86 -16.10 -2.43 -13.44
N TYR A 87 -15.03 -2.72 -12.68
CA TYR A 87 -14.65 -4.07 -12.36
C TYR A 87 -15.76 -4.82 -11.62
N ASP A 88 -16.35 -4.22 -10.59
CA ASP A 88 -17.41 -4.84 -9.79
C ASP A 88 -18.60 -5.28 -10.66
N LYS A 89 -18.97 -4.46 -11.66
CA LYS A 89 -20.02 -4.79 -12.64
C LYS A 89 -19.64 -5.91 -13.63
N LEU A 90 -18.36 -6.01 -13.96
CA LEU A 90 -17.84 -6.98 -14.95
C LEU A 90 -17.22 -8.22 -14.29
N SER A 91 -17.07 -8.23 -12.96
CA SER A 91 -16.33 -9.24 -12.20
C SER A 91 -16.72 -10.67 -12.52
N GLN A 92 -18.03 -10.96 -12.59
CA GLN A 92 -18.53 -12.30 -12.91
C GLN A 92 -18.08 -12.82 -14.29
N ARG A 93 -17.88 -11.91 -15.25
CA ARG A 93 -17.40 -12.28 -16.59
C ARG A 93 -15.87 -12.38 -16.65
N LEU A 94 -15.19 -11.53 -15.89
CA LEU A 94 -13.72 -11.45 -15.91
C LEU A 94 -13.07 -12.57 -15.09
N ILE A 95 -13.69 -13.02 -14.01
CA ILE A 95 -13.21 -14.13 -13.17
C ILE A 95 -13.09 -15.44 -13.97
N VAL A 96 -13.90 -15.63 -15.02
CA VAL A 96 -13.83 -16.84 -15.87
C VAL A 96 -12.46 -16.98 -16.55
N PHE A 97 -11.77 -15.86 -16.80
CA PHE A 97 -10.43 -15.85 -17.39
C PHE A 97 -9.31 -16.08 -16.36
N GLU A 98 -9.64 -16.09 -15.07
CA GLU A 98 -8.66 -16.32 -14.01
C GLU A 98 -8.14 -17.76 -14.07
N ARG A 99 -6.81 -17.91 -14.20
CA ARG A 99 -6.19 -19.23 -14.26
C ARG A 99 -6.21 -19.88 -12.87
N LYS A 100 -6.40 -21.18 -12.81
CA LYS A 100 -6.29 -21.95 -11.57
C LYS A 100 -4.86 -21.84 -11.01
N GLY A 101 -4.74 -21.35 -9.79
CA GLY A 101 -3.50 -21.12 -9.07
C GLY A 101 -3.21 -19.63 -8.89
N TYR A 102 -2.76 -19.29 -7.70
CA TYR A 102 -2.38 -17.91 -7.37
C TYR A 102 -1.02 -17.57 -7.97
N HIS A 103 -0.84 -16.31 -8.37
CA HIS A 103 0.50 -15.79 -8.59
C HIS A 103 1.30 -15.94 -7.28
N PRO A 104 2.63 -16.19 -7.30
CA PRO A 104 3.43 -16.29 -6.08
C PRO A 104 3.17 -15.15 -5.09
N ASP A 105 3.02 -13.91 -5.61
CA ASP A 105 2.74 -12.72 -4.81
C ASP A 105 1.28 -12.64 -4.28
N GLU A 106 0.40 -13.55 -4.67
CA GLU A 106 -1.00 -13.61 -4.26
C GLU A 106 -1.32 -14.81 -3.37
N GLN A 107 -0.33 -15.60 -2.98
CA GLN A 107 -0.53 -16.73 -2.08
C GLN A 107 -0.95 -16.25 -0.68
N PRO A 108 -1.81 -17.02 0.03
CA PRO A 108 -2.13 -16.71 1.42
C PRO A 108 -0.85 -16.64 2.25
N LEU A 109 -0.74 -15.61 3.07
CA LEU A 109 0.38 -15.39 3.98
C LEU A 109 -0.03 -15.88 5.37
N TYR A 110 0.53 -17.00 5.79
CA TYR A 110 0.29 -17.57 7.11
C TYR A 110 1.32 -17.04 8.10
N ILE A 111 0.84 -16.39 9.15
CA ILE A 111 1.64 -15.87 10.26
C ILE A 111 1.21 -16.59 11.53
N ASN A 112 2.18 -17.17 12.23
CA ASN A 112 1.95 -17.84 13.51
C ASN A 112 2.38 -17.00 14.71
N ASP A 113 2.87 -15.81 14.45
CA ASP A 113 3.36 -14.89 15.47
C ASP A 113 2.21 -14.29 16.28
N GLU A 114 2.50 -14.01 17.56
CA GLU A 114 1.57 -13.43 18.51
C GLU A 114 1.45 -11.90 18.35
N VAL A 115 2.54 -11.26 17.90
CA VAL A 115 2.65 -9.82 17.73
C VAL A 115 3.04 -9.48 16.30
N LEU A 116 2.32 -8.53 15.70
CA LEU A 116 2.66 -7.92 14.41
C LEU A 116 3.09 -6.46 14.63
N ILE A 117 4.25 -6.08 14.11
CA ILE A 117 4.72 -4.68 14.12
C ILE A 117 4.67 -4.13 12.70
N VAL A 118 3.91 -3.06 12.51
CA VAL A 118 3.77 -2.34 11.24
C VAL A 118 4.67 -1.11 11.25
N GLY A 119 5.73 -1.14 10.46
CA GLY A 119 6.78 -0.12 10.43
C GLY A 119 7.98 -0.50 11.30
N MET A 120 9.02 -1.04 10.67
CA MET A 120 10.27 -1.52 11.31
C MET A 120 11.37 -0.43 11.32
N GLY A 121 10.97 0.82 11.54
CA GLY A 121 11.86 1.93 11.82
C GLY A 121 12.37 1.92 13.28
N ARG A 122 12.89 3.06 13.75
CA ARG A 122 13.45 3.16 15.13
C ARG A 122 12.48 2.73 16.22
N THR A 123 11.21 3.15 16.12
CA THR A 123 10.18 2.79 17.11
C THR A 123 9.82 1.31 17.03
N GLY A 124 9.61 0.77 15.81
CA GLY A 124 9.28 -0.63 15.62
C GLY A 124 10.39 -1.56 16.05
N MET A 125 11.65 -1.26 15.70
CA MET A 125 12.81 -2.07 16.13
C MET A 125 13.00 -2.04 17.66
N ALA A 126 12.79 -0.89 18.30
CA ALA A 126 12.87 -0.82 19.76
C ALA A 126 11.81 -1.71 20.43
N ALA A 127 10.57 -1.69 19.92
CA ALA A 127 9.51 -2.57 20.40
C ALA A 127 9.81 -4.04 20.12
N TYR A 128 10.29 -4.35 18.91
CA TYR A 128 10.68 -5.70 18.50
C TYR A 128 11.69 -6.32 19.46
N ASN A 129 12.79 -5.62 19.74
CA ASN A 129 13.87 -6.11 20.59
C ASN A 129 13.37 -6.44 22.01
N VAL A 130 12.61 -5.53 22.61
CA VAL A 130 12.06 -5.74 23.95
C VAL A 130 11.11 -6.94 23.99
N LEU A 131 10.24 -7.10 22.97
CA LEU A 131 9.28 -8.20 22.93
C LEU A 131 9.97 -9.55 22.72
N ILE A 132 10.98 -9.61 21.86
CA ILE A 132 11.79 -10.82 21.67
C ILE A 132 12.54 -11.19 22.95
N GLU A 133 13.16 -10.23 23.65
CA GLU A 133 13.83 -10.47 24.94
C GLU A 133 12.87 -11.02 26.00
N GLN A 134 11.59 -10.65 25.95
CA GLN A 134 10.56 -11.17 26.84
C GLN A 134 9.94 -12.50 26.36
N GLY A 135 10.42 -13.05 25.26
CA GLY A 135 10.02 -14.38 24.76
C GLY A 135 8.74 -14.38 23.91
N HIS A 136 8.27 -13.24 23.42
CA HIS A 136 7.15 -13.18 22.50
C HIS A 136 7.59 -13.52 21.08
N SER A 137 6.71 -14.17 20.32
CA SER A 137 6.90 -14.33 18.86
C SER A 137 6.41 -13.07 18.16
N VAL A 138 7.30 -12.45 17.38
CA VAL A 138 7.06 -11.16 16.73
C VAL A 138 7.40 -11.23 15.25
N LEU A 139 6.50 -10.74 14.41
CA LEU A 139 6.77 -10.44 13.00
C LEU A 139 6.75 -8.93 12.79
N GLY A 140 7.77 -8.40 12.14
CA GLY A 140 7.80 -7.03 11.65
C GLY A 140 7.42 -6.93 10.17
N ILE A 141 6.75 -5.86 9.77
CA ILE A 141 6.56 -5.52 8.36
C ILE A 141 7.01 -4.08 8.08
N ASP A 142 7.62 -3.87 6.93
CA ASP A 142 8.00 -2.52 6.46
C ASP A 142 7.95 -2.47 4.93
N SER A 143 7.64 -1.31 4.38
CA SER A 143 7.59 -1.07 2.92
C SER A 143 8.94 -0.71 2.30
N ASP A 144 10.00 -0.65 3.09
CA ASP A 144 11.36 -0.39 2.62
C ASP A 144 12.11 -1.71 2.41
N PRO A 145 12.34 -2.14 1.14
CA PRO A 145 13.00 -3.40 0.85
C PRO A 145 14.47 -3.43 1.31
N ILE A 146 15.16 -2.29 1.30
CA ILE A 146 16.56 -2.20 1.73
C ILE A 146 16.66 -2.46 3.24
N LYS A 147 15.73 -1.89 4.01
CA LYS A 147 15.65 -2.10 5.45
C LYS A 147 15.37 -3.56 5.78
N ILE A 148 14.42 -4.18 5.08
CA ILE A 148 14.09 -5.61 5.28
C ILE A 148 15.27 -6.51 4.95
N GLU A 149 16.01 -6.21 3.88
CA GLU A 149 17.24 -6.95 3.54
C GLU A 149 18.31 -6.85 4.64
N GLN A 150 18.52 -5.66 5.20
CA GLN A 150 19.45 -5.45 6.32
C GLN A 150 19.00 -6.22 7.58
N GLN A 151 17.71 -6.14 7.91
CA GLN A 151 17.12 -6.85 9.05
C GLN A 151 17.21 -8.37 8.90
N ALA A 152 17.08 -8.90 7.69
CA ALA A 152 17.27 -10.33 7.42
C ALA A 152 18.72 -10.79 7.71
N LEU A 153 19.72 -9.95 7.43
CA LEU A 153 21.12 -10.23 7.79
C LEU A 153 21.33 -10.27 9.31
N GLU A 154 20.55 -9.51 10.06
CA GLU A 154 20.56 -9.47 11.53
C GLU A 154 19.63 -10.52 12.16
N GLN A 155 19.06 -11.43 11.36
CA GLN A 155 18.12 -12.47 11.77
C GLN A 155 16.83 -11.92 12.43
N VAL A 156 16.43 -10.71 12.10
CA VAL A 156 15.16 -10.15 12.51
C VAL A 156 14.03 -10.79 11.71
N ASN A 157 13.00 -11.28 12.39
CA ASN A 157 11.81 -11.83 11.73
C ASN A 157 10.99 -10.69 11.13
N SER A 158 11.32 -10.30 9.91
CA SER A 158 10.65 -9.21 9.21
C SER A 158 10.33 -9.57 7.77
N LEU A 159 9.29 -8.95 7.23
CA LEU A 159 8.75 -9.18 5.89
C LEU A 159 8.53 -7.86 5.17
N PHE A 160 8.87 -7.81 3.90
CA PHE A 160 8.48 -6.71 3.03
C PHE A 160 6.96 -6.71 2.82
N ALA A 161 6.30 -5.67 3.27
CA ALA A 161 4.87 -5.45 3.03
C ALA A 161 4.54 -3.97 3.14
N ASP A 162 3.61 -3.53 2.30
CA ASP A 162 3.05 -2.18 2.37
C ASP A 162 1.75 -2.22 3.18
N ALA A 163 1.70 -1.44 4.26
CA ALA A 163 0.54 -1.34 5.13
C ALA A 163 -0.68 -0.71 4.43
N GLU A 164 -0.47 0.03 3.36
CA GLU A 164 -1.53 0.62 2.54
C GLU A 164 -2.09 -0.38 1.51
N ASP A 165 -1.38 -1.47 1.23
CA ASP A 165 -1.84 -2.48 0.29
C ASP A 165 -2.99 -3.33 0.88
N SER A 166 -4.18 -3.08 0.37
CA SER A 166 -5.36 -3.86 0.77
C SER A 166 -5.28 -5.34 0.38
N VAL A 167 -4.43 -5.72 -0.58
CA VAL A 167 -4.21 -7.12 -0.98
C VAL A 167 -3.42 -7.85 0.10
N PHE A 168 -2.41 -7.20 0.70
CA PHE A 168 -1.67 -7.76 1.83
C PHE A 168 -2.61 -8.19 2.97
N TRP A 169 -3.49 -7.30 3.42
CA TRP A 169 -4.42 -7.58 4.52
C TRP A 169 -5.41 -8.69 4.22
N LYS A 170 -5.87 -8.82 2.97
CA LYS A 170 -6.76 -9.90 2.54
C LYS A 170 -6.08 -11.27 2.50
N ARG A 171 -4.76 -11.29 2.29
CA ARG A 171 -3.94 -12.51 2.25
C ARG A 171 -3.52 -12.96 3.63
N LEU A 172 -3.49 -12.05 4.58
CA LEU A 172 -3.01 -12.28 5.93
C LEU A 172 -3.93 -13.27 6.67
N HIS A 173 -3.36 -14.42 7.02
CA HIS A 173 -3.96 -15.43 7.88
C HIS A 173 -3.13 -15.55 9.14
N ALA A 174 -3.60 -14.94 10.21
CA ALA A 174 -2.86 -14.81 11.48
C ALA A 174 -3.73 -15.28 12.66
N PRO A 175 -4.01 -16.59 12.78
CA PRO A 175 -4.95 -17.13 13.80
C PRO A 175 -4.46 -16.93 15.23
N HIS A 176 -3.15 -16.76 15.44
CA HIS A 176 -2.54 -16.60 16.75
C HIS A 176 -2.22 -15.14 17.11
N LEU A 177 -2.51 -14.21 16.20
CA LEU A 177 -2.22 -12.79 16.39
C LEU A 177 -3.11 -12.21 17.50
N LYS A 178 -2.49 -11.63 18.51
CA LYS A 178 -3.15 -11.01 19.66
C LYS A 178 -2.92 -9.50 19.72
N TYR A 179 -1.75 -9.06 19.27
CA TYR A 179 -1.32 -7.67 19.39
C TYR A 179 -0.80 -7.14 18.05
N VAL A 180 -1.16 -5.91 17.73
CA VAL A 180 -0.59 -5.19 16.59
C VAL A 180 -0.04 -3.85 17.06
N ILE A 181 1.20 -3.56 16.71
CA ILE A 181 1.86 -2.28 16.98
C ILE A 181 1.98 -1.51 15.68
N LEU A 182 1.31 -0.38 15.57
CA LEU A 182 1.41 0.53 14.43
C LEU A 182 2.52 1.55 14.70
N ALA A 183 3.75 1.18 14.32
CA ALA A 183 4.97 1.94 14.58
C ALA A 183 5.45 2.79 13.38
N ALA A 184 4.76 2.75 12.24
CA ALA A 184 5.00 3.63 11.11
C ALA A 184 4.79 5.10 11.51
N ASN A 185 5.52 6.04 10.89
CA ASN A 185 5.31 7.47 11.15
C ASN A 185 4.15 8.06 10.35
N ASP A 186 3.87 7.46 9.19
CA ASP A 186 2.81 7.93 8.31
C ASP A 186 1.42 7.70 8.92
N LEU A 187 0.58 8.74 8.92
CA LEU A 187 -0.76 8.71 9.49
C LEU A 187 -1.71 7.85 8.63
N GLU A 188 -1.61 7.95 7.31
CA GLU A 188 -2.47 7.22 6.37
C GLU A 188 -2.21 5.72 6.47
N ALA A 189 -0.94 5.31 6.47
CA ALA A 189 -0.54 3.91 6.65
C ALA A 189 -1.09 3.32 7.97
N LYS A 190 -0.99 4.06 9.09
CA LYS A 190 -1.52 3.60 10.39
C LYS A 190 -3.04 3.47 10.40
N THR A 191 -3.73 4.49 9.91
CA THR A 191 -5.19 4.49 9.92
C THR A 191 -5.75 3.41 8.99
N LEU A 192 -5.16 3.25 7.80
CA LEU A 192 -5.59 2.22 6.87
C LEU A 192 -5.31 0.81 7.43
N ALA A 193 -4.14 0.58 8.02
CA ALA A 193 -3.80 -0.69 8.65
C ALA A 193 -4.79 -1.04 9.78
N ALA A 194 -5.10 -0.08 10.68
CA ALA A 194 -6.06 -0.29 11.76
C ALA A 194 -7.46 -0.63 11.21
N GLN A 195 -7.95 0.13 10.22
CA GLN A 195 -9.24 -0.14 9.58
C GLN A 195 -9.29 -1.52 8.93
N LYS A 196 -8.25 -1.90 8.15
CA LYS A 196 -8.20 -3.20 7.48
C LYS A 196 -8.16 -4.37 8.46
N LEU A 197 -7.45 -4.23 9.57
CA LEU A 197 -7.46 -5.23 10.64
C LEU A 197 -8.86 -5.38 11.24
N ARG A 198 -9.53 -4.30 11.58
CA ARG A 198 -10.91 -4.36 12.12
C ARG A 198 -11.91 -4.90 11.10
N ASP A 199 -11.83 -4.49 9.83
CA ASP A 199 -12.66 -4.99 8.73
C ASP A 199 -12.47 -6.51 8.51
N SER A 200 -11.27 -7.04 8.75
CA SER A 200 -10.98 -8.48 8.69
C SER A 200 -11.48 -9.27 9.90
N GLY A 201 -12.06 -8.59 10.89
CA GLY A 201 -12.58 -9.21 12.12
C GLY A 201 -11.55 -9.37 13.24
N PHE A 202 -10.38 -8.75 13.14
CA PHE A 202 -9.38 -8.80 14.20
C PHE A 202 -9.90 -8.17 15.50
N GLN A 203 -9.95 -8.96 16.57
CA GLN A 203 -10.46 -8.56 17.89
C GLN A 203 -9.33 -8.32 18.91
N GLY A 204 -8.07 -8.54 18.52
CA GLY A 204 -6.93 -8.29 19.38
C GLY A 204 -6.65 -6.80 19.60
N THR A 205 -5.65 -6.51 20.38
CA THR A 205 -5.28 -5.14 20.77
C THR A 205 -4.43 -4.47 19.68
N ILE A 206 -4.83 -3.29 19.25
CA ILE A 206 -4.07 -2.43 18.33
C ILE A 206 -3.50 -1.24 19.12
N ILE A 207 -2.18 -1.16 19.16
CA ILE A 207 -1.42 -0.12 19.84
C ILE A 207 -0.75 0.74 18.77
N SER A 208 -0.84 2.06 18.92
CA SER A 208 -0.18 2.99 18.01
C SER A 208 0.55 4.10 18.77
N HIS A 209 1.33 4.86 18.05
CA HIS A 209 1.84 6.14 18.53
C HIS A 209 1.44 7.26 17.57
N CYS A 210 1.41 8.50 18.06
CA CYS A 210 1.27 9.68 17.23
C CYS A 210 2.38 10.68 17.54
N LEU A 211 2.84 11.37 16.49
CA LEU A 211 3.81 12.47 16.64
C LEU A 211 3.09 13.75 17.05
N TYR A 212 1.92 13.98 16.47
CA TYR A 212 1.08 15.14 16.73
C TYR A 212 -0.16 14.72 17.52
N PRO A 213 -0.50 15.43 18.61
CA PRO A 213 -1.65 15.10 19.44
C PRO A 213 -3.00 15.09 18.71
N GLU A 214 -3.14 15.93 17.67
CA GLU A 214 -4.33 16.02 16.81
C GLU A 214 -4.61 14.75 15.99
N ASP A 215 -3.59 13.96 15.70
CA ASP A 215 -3.74 12.71 14.96
C ASP A 215 -4.35 11.57 15.80
N ALA A 216 -4.31 11.71 17.13
CA ALA A 216 -4.72 10.66 18.03
C ALA A 216 -6.18 10.23 17.83
N ASP A 217 -7.08 11.18 17.63
CA ASP A 217 -8.50 10.87 17.46
C ASP A 217 -8.78 10.18 16.11
N THR A 218 -8.03 10.54 15.07
CA THR A 218 -8.12 9.89 13.76
C THR A 218 -7.65 8.42 13.85
N ILE A 219 -6.52 8.17 14.53
CA ILE A 219 -5.98 6.81 14.71
C ILE A 219 -6.93 5.97 15.57
N ARG A 220 -7.53 6.58 16.64
CA ARG A 220 -8.53 5.89 17.46
C ARG A 220 -9.80 5.56 16.70
N ALA A 221 -10.31 6.49 15.91
CA ALA A 221 -11.49 6.28 15.07
C ALA A 221 -11.27 5.18 14.03
N ALA A 222 -10.02 4.98 13.58
CA ALA A 222 -9.63 3.89 12.68
C ALA A 222 -9.59 2.51 13.36
N GLY A 223 -9.66 2.43 14.69
CA GLY A 223 -9.75 1.18 15.44
C GLY A 223 -8.58 0.85 16.36
N ALA A 224 -7.65 1.78 16.60
CA ALA A 224 -6.60 1.59 17.58
C ALA A 224 -7.15 1.74 19.02
N ASP A 225 -6.73 0.82 19.92
CA ASP A 225 -7.18 0.80 21.32
C ASP A 225 -6.33 1.74 22.19
N PHE A 226 -5.01 1.74 21.97
CA PHE A 226 -4.07 2.55 22.74
C PHE A 226 -3.22 3.41 21.83
N ILE A 227 -3.04 4.68 22.21
CA ILE A 227 -2.26 5.64 21.43
C ILE A 227 -1.32 6.40 22.34
N HIS A 228 -0.03 6.26 22.11
CA HIS A 228 1.04 6.98 22.81
C HIS A 228 1.37 8.28 22.07
N LYS A 229 1.34 9.40 22.79
CA LYS A 229 1.71 10.73 22.28
C LYS A 229 3.22 10.93 22.44
N THR A 230 3.99 10.53 21.43
CA THR A 230 5.45 10.39 21.49
C THR A 230 6.17 11.60 22.09
N PHE A 231 5.95 12.79 21.56
CA PHE A 231 6.66 13.99 22.03
C PHE A 231 6.17 14.47 23.38
N SER A 232 4.86 14.39 23.67
CA SER A 232 4.30 14.79 24.96
C SER A 232 4.80 13.89 26.08
N GLU A 233 4.81 12.58 25.87
CA GLU A 233 5.28 11.62 26.87
C GLU A 233 6.81 11.71 27.08
N THR A 234 7.57 11.95 26.01
CA THR A 234 9.00 12.21 26.10
C THR A 234 9.27 13.48 26.92
N GLY A 235 8.53 14.56 26.67
CA GLY A 235 8.65 15.80 27.42
C GLY A 235 8.35 15.62 28.90
N LEU A 236 7.30 14.88 29.23
CA LEU A 236 6.98 14.54 30.63
C LEU A 236 8.11 13.76 31.31
N LYS A 237 8.63 12.73 30.65
CA LYS A 237 9.76 11.95 31.21
C LYS A 237 11.01 12.79 31.44
N LEU A 238 11.34 13.71 30.53
CA LEU A 238 12.46 14.63 30.71
C LEU A 238 12.24 15.54 31.91
N ALA A 239 11.04 16.08 32.10
CA ALA A 239 10.69 16.89 33.25
C ALA A 239 10.77 16.10 34.57
N GLU A 240 10.27 14.86 34.60
CA GLU A 240 10.36 13.94 35.74
C GLU A 240 11.82 13.71 36.16
N HIS A 241 12.74 13.50 35.23
CA HIS A 241 14.17 13.35 35.52
C HIS A 241 14.77 14.60 36.18
N VAL A 242 14.40 15.80 35.70
CA VAL A 242 14.84 17.06 36.32
C VAL A 242 14.32 17.14 37.76
N LEU A 243 13.05 16.84 37.99
CA LEU A 243 12.44 16.88 39.32
C LEU A 243 13.07 15.87 40.29
N GLN A 244 13.41 14.66 39.81
CA GLN A 244 14.12 13.65 40.59
C GLN A 244 15.52 14.11 41.02
N GLN A 245 16.25 14.79 40.14
CA GLN A 245 17.58 15.32 40.44
C GLN A 245 17.54 16.59 41.32
N ALA A 246 16.45 17.35 41.24
CA ALA A 246 16.26 18.59 42.02
C ALA A 246 15.78 18.36 43.46
N GLN A 247 15.41 17.12 43.82
CA GLN A 247 15.09 16.81 45.22
C GLN A 247 16.37 16.90 46.07
N PRO A 248 16.42 17.75 47.12
CA PRO A 248 17.57 17.80 48.00
C PRO A 248 17.76 16.46 48.71
N PRO A 249 19.03 16.04 48.97
CA PRO A 249 19.29 14.80 49.68
C PRO A 249 18.53 14.81 51.01
N THR A 250 17.67 13.82 51.19
CA THR A 250 16.97 13.60 52.47
C THR A 250 18.04 13.35 53.53
N HIS A 251 18.35 14.37 54.31
CA HIS A 251 19.21 14.21 55.50
C HIS A 251 18.53 13.24 56.46
N ALA A 252 19.07 12.04 56.56
CA ALA A 252 18.80 11.10 57.64
C ALA A 252 19.58 11.46 58.87
#